data_9d375cf4ccf8086062fb41f259e4bf1d
#
_entry.id   9d375cf4ccf8086062fb41f259e4bf1d
#
_cell.length_a   1.000
_cell.length_b   1.000
_cell.length_c   1.000
_cell.angle_alpha   90.00
_cell.angle_beta   90.00
_cell.angle_gamma   90.00
#
_symmetry.space_group_name_H-M   'P 1'
#
loop_
_entity.id
_entity.type
_entity.pdbx_description
1 polymer ?
#
loop_
_entity_poly.entity_id
_entity_poly.type
_entity_poly.pdbx_seq_one_letter_code
_entity_poly.pdbx_strand_id
1 'polypeptide(L)'
;FNVLLVLIAGFVYMGAVGEQARSDLRHVLTGTLIADVMTDQLGAARADEPAGDVAQRLFREHREGALVMDGSETTQSGVDGHDHVVGVVIASDLAKPELMHAPTVTVGATLRKELPRVHADDDAATTLDPLMNGEVDAMVVLDKQEHIVGLVTAADVQRAMTFLGAMTRMRRDAR
;
A
#
# COMPACT_ATOMS: atom_id res chain seq x y z
N PHE A 1 21.88 -42.84 -5.23
CA PHE A 1 21.42 -41.40 -5.19
C PHE A 1 20.20 -41.35 -4.26
N ASN A 2 20.33 -40.62 -3.18
CA ASN A 2 19.24 -40.52 -2.21
C ASN A 2 18.36 -39.32 -2.57
N VAL A 3 17.21 -39.57 -3.24
CA VAL A 3 16.26 -38.57 -3.70
C VAL A 3 15.79 -37.69 -2.54
N LEU A 4 15.72 -38.23 -1.33
CA LEU A 4 15.34 -37.48 -0.13
C LEU A 4 16.37 -36.39 0.21
N LEU A 5 17.68 -36.63 0.05
CA LEU A 5 18.73 -35.63 0.27
C LEU A 5 18.66 -34.52 -0.73
N VAL A 6 18.30 -34.80 -1.99
CA VAL A 6 18.13 -33.76 -3.03
C VAL A 6 16.94 -32.87 -2.72
N LEU A 7 15.83 -33.44 -2.25
CA LEU A 7 14.65 -32.69 -1.83
C LEU A 7 14.96 -31.80 -0.61
N ILE A 8 15.66 -32.33 0.39
CA ILE A 8 16.06 -31.56 1.58
C ILE A 8 17.00 -30.43 1.19
N ALA A 9 18.00 -30.69 0.32
CA ALA A 9 18.92 -29.66 -0.17
C ALA A 9 18.18 -28.56 -0.96
N GLY A 10 17.22 -28.93 -1.79
CA GLY A 10 16.36 -27.99 -2.52
C GLY A 10 15.53 -27.12 -1.58
N PHE A 11 14.94 -27.72 -0.54
CA PHE A 11 14.15 -27.00 0.45
C PHE A 11 15.01 -26.03 1.28
N VAL A 12 16.19 -26.45 1.72
CA VAL A 12 17.15 -25.60 2.44
C VAL A 12 17.63 -24.46 1.55
N TYR A 13 17.91 -24.75 0.28
CA TYR A 13 18.33 -23.71 -0.69
C TYR A 13 17.23 -22.67 -0.93
N MET A 14 15.97 -23.10 -1.09
CA MET A 14 14.85 -22.17 -1.24
C MET A 14 14.63 -21.30 0.01
N GLY A 15 14.82 -21.88 1.21
CA GLY A 15 14.74 -21.13 2.47
C GLY A 15 15.84 -20.06 2.58
N ALA A 16 17.08 -20.43 2.25
CA ALA A 16 18.23 -19.53 2.33
C ALA A 16 18.14 -18.34 1.34
N VAL A 17 17.63 -18.56 0.14
CA VAL A 17 17.43 -17.49 -0.87
C VAL A 17 16.39 -16.47 -0.41
N GLY A 18 15.32 -16.91 0.26
CA GLY A 18 14.29 -16.00 0.79
C GLY A 18 14.79 -15.09 1.93
N GLU A 19 15.72 -15.60 2.75
CA GLU A 19 16.24 -14.88 3.91
C GLU A 19 17.26 -13.79 3.51
N GLN A 20 18.06 -14.03 2.49
CA GLN A 20 19.00 -13.03 1.96
C GLN A 20 18.29 -11.84 1.32
N ALA A 21 17.22 -12.06 0.56
CA ALA A 21 16.43 -10.99 -0.03
C ALA A 21 15.83 -10.04 1.02
N ARG A 22 15.40 -10.58 2.17
CA ARG A 22 14.84 -9.79 3.28
C ARG A 22 15.89 -8.94 4.00
N SER A 23 17.10 -9.44 4.16
CA SER A 23 18.20 -8.69 4.80
C SER A 23 18.62 -7.48 3.95
N ASP A 24 18.72 -7.67 2.63
CA ASP A 24 19.09 -6.60 1.70
C ASP A 24 18.00 -5.50 1.66
N LEU A 25 16.74 -5.85 1.80
CA LEU A 25 15.59 -4.93 1.83
C LEU A 25 15.65 -3.98 3.03
N ARG A 26 15.88 -4.52 4.22
CA ARG A 26 15.99 -3.72 5.44
C ARG A 26 17.14 -2.72 5.35
N HIS A 27 18.27 -3.12 4.79
CA HIS A 27 19.42 -2.23 4.61
C HIS A 27 19.12 -1.04 3.68
N VAL A 28 18.35 -1.27 2.61
CA VAL A 28 18.00 -0.21 1.66
C VAL A 28 17.02 0.80 2.27
N LEU A 29 16.09 0.34 3.11
CA LEU A 29 15.06 1.16 3.76
C LEU A 29 15.52 1.77 5.10
N THR A 30 16.69 1.40 5.63
CA THR A 30 17.19 1.93 6.90
C THR A 30 17.35 3.45 6.84
N GLY A 31 16.69 4.16 7.76
CA GLY A 31 16.70 5.63 7.82
C GLY A 31 15.77 6.30 6.81
N THR A 32 14.88 5.53 6.17
CA THR A 32 13.79 6.04 5.34
C THR A 32 12.51 6.06 6.18
N LEU A 33 11.75 7.12 6.12
CA LEU A 33 10.46 7.23 6.81
C LEU A 33 9.33 6.66 5.96
N ILE A 34 8.22 6.30 6.60
CA ILE A 34 6.99 5.91 5.90
C ILE A 34 6.54 7.01 4.94
N ALA A 35 6.67 8.29 5.34
CA ALA A 35 6.36 9.46 4.51
C ALA A 35 7.11 9.48 3.17
N ASP A 36 8.33 8.94 3.13
CA ASP A 36 9.16 8.91 1.91
C ASP A 36 8.75 7.77 0.94
N VAL A 37 7.98 6.80 1.43
CA VAL A 37 7.58 5.59 0.67
C VAL A 37 6.10 5.66 0.28
N MET A 38 5.26 6.27 1.11
CA MET A 38 3.81 6.28 0.94
C MET A 38 3.37 7.00 -0.34
N THR A 39 2.18 6.64 -0.81
CA THR A 39 1.41 7.43 -1.77
C THR A 39 0.47 8.36 -0.99
N ASP A 40 0.68 9.67 -1.12
CA ASP A 40 -0.11 10.74 -0.49
C ASP A 40 -1.28 11.24 -1.36
N GLN A 41 -1.25 10.92 -2.65
CA GLN A 41 -2.26 11.35 -3.63
C GLN A 41 -3.48 10.41 -3.62
N LEU A 42 -4.23 10.43 -2.53
CA LEU A 42 -5.49 9.70 -2.44
C LEU A 42 -6.63 10.43 -3.12
N GLY A 43 -7.52 9.68 -3.77
CA GLY A 43 -8.78 10.20 -4.26
C GLY A 43 -9.80 10.35 -3.13
N ALA A 44 -10.97 10.88 -3.47
CA ALA A 44 -12.15 10.86 -2.61
C ALA A 44 -13.27 10.11 -3.32
N ALA A 45 -14.02 9.30 -2.56
CA ALA A 45 -15.18 8.59 -3.05
C ALA A 45 -16.28 8.59 -1.99
N ARG A 46 -17.52 8.42 -2.42
CA ARG A 46 -18.65 8.24 -1.51
C ARG A 46 -18.98 6.75 -1.41
N ALA A 47 -19.47 6.32 -0.27
CA ALA A 47 -19.83 4.92 -0.04
C ALA A 47 -20.94 4.42 -1.00
N ASP A 48 -21.81 5.31 -1.47
CA ASP A 48 -22.91 5.02 -2.38
C ASP A 48 -22.53 5.07 -3.88
N GLU A 49 -21.33 5.53 -4.24
CA GLU A 49 -20.88 5.55 -5.63
C GLU A 49 -20.69 4.13 -6.18
N PRO A 50 -20.98 3.89 -7.48
CA PRO A 50 -20.66 2.62 -8.14
C PRO A 50 -19.15 2.34 -8.12
N ALA A 51 -18.75 1.14 -7.71
CA ALA A 51 -17.34 0.76 -7.60
C ALA A 51 -16.59 0.86 -8.94
N GLY A 52 -17.24 0.51 -10.05
CA GLY A 52 -16.67 0.62 -11.40
C GLY A 52 -16.37 2.06 -11.83
N ASP A 53 -17.23 3.02 -11.48
CA ASP A 53 -17.02 4.43 -11.83
C ASP A 53 -15.85 5.02 -11.04
N VAL A 54 -15.74 4.67 -9.76
CA VAL A 54 -14.62 5.08 -8.91
C VAL A 54 -13.32 4.44 -9.40
N ALA A 55 -13.33 3.15 -9.77
CA ALA A 55 -12.17 2.48 -10.35
C ALA A 55 -11.66 3.20 -11.61
N GLN A 56 -12.56 3.56 -12.52
CA GLN A 56 -12.23 4.30 -13.74
C GLN A 56 -11.65 5.69 -13.43
N ARG A 57 -12.23 6.39 -12.45
CA ARG A 57 -11.74 7.71 -12.02
C ARG A 57 -10.33 7.62 -11.47
N LEU A 58 -10.08 6.70 -10.52
CA LEU A 58 -8.76 6.48 -9.93
C LEU A 58 -7.72 6.11 -10.99
N PHE A 59 -8.07 5.25 -11.94
CA PHE A 59 -7.19 4.89 -13.04
C PHE A 59 -6.81 6.10 -13.90
N ARG A 60 -7.78 6.95 -14.29
CA ARG A 60 -7.52 8.16 -15.09
C ARG A 60 -6.67 9.20 -14.34
N GLU A 61 -6.85 9.29 -13.02
CA GLU A 61 -6.13 10.21 -12.15
C GLU A 61 -4.79 9.64 -11.66
N HIS A 62 -4.45 8.40 -12.02
CA HIS A 62 -3.23 7.69 -11.56
C HIS A 62 -3.13 7.60 -10.03
N ARG A 63 -4.26 7.36 -9.36
CA ARG A 63 -4.34 7.25 -7.91
C ARG A 63 -4.41 5.79 -7.47
N GLU A 64 -3.65 5.45 -6.44
CA GLU A 64 -3.59 4.07 -5.90
C GLU A 64 -4.81 3.72 -5.01
N GLY A 65 -5.56 4.72 -4.55
CA GLY A 65 -6.74 4.51 -3.74
C GLY A 65 -7.53 5.79 -3.45
N ALA A 66 -8.62 5.65 -2.72
CA ALA A 66 -9.45 6.76 -2.30
C ALA A 66 -9.90 6.63 -0.84
N LEU A 67 -10.02 7.76 -0.17
CA LEU A 67 -10.75 7.90 1.09
C LEU A 67 -12.23 7.81 0.80
N VAL A 68 -12.95 7.00 1.55
CA VAL A 68 -14.40 6.83 1.41
C VAL A 68 -15.11 7.57 2.53
N MET A 69 -16.00 8.46 2.13
CA MET A 69 -16.80 9.26 3.04
C MET A 69 -18.21 8.69 3.16
N ASP A 70 -18.80 8.84 4.35
CA ASP A 70 -20.21 8.55 4.53
C ASP A 70 -21.06 9.55 3.75
N GLY A 71 -22.13 9.06 3.09
CA GLY A 71 -22.95 9.87 2.18
C GLY A 71 -23.81 10.95 2.84
N SER A 72 -23.72 11.18 4.12
CA SER A 72 -24.49 12.18 4.84
C SER A 72 -23.79 13.55 4.80
N GLU A 73 -24.29 14.38 3.90
CA GLU A 73 -24.07 15.82 3.75
C GLU A 73 -22.73 16.29 3.16
N THR A 74 -22.87 16.75 1.92
CA THR A 74 -21.93 17.63 1.24
C THR A 74 -21.94 19.00 1.91
N THR A 75 -21.17 19.22 2.94
CA THR A 75 -20.87 20.58 3.36
C THR A 75 -19.71 21.08 2.53
N GLN A 76 -19.98 22.00 1.62
CA GLN A 76 -18.99 22.80 0.87
C GLN A 76 -18.24 23.75 1.83
N SER A 77 -17.59 23.22 2.83
CA SER A 77 -16.71 24.01 3.69
C SER A 77 -15.40 23.28 3.80
N GLY A 78 -14.39 23.97 3.28
CA GLY A 78 -13.05 23.43 3.18
C GLY A 78 -12.46 23.07 4.54
N VAL A 79 -11.52 22.15 4.46
CA VAL A 79 -10.41 21.86 5.38
C VAL A 79 -10.66 20.90 6.55
N ASP A 80 -11.87 20.61 7.01
CA ASP A 80 -12.09 19.68 8.13
C ASP A 80 -12.77 18.34 7.74
N GLY A 81 -12.58 17.89 6.49
CA GLY A 81 -13.28 16.71 5.91
C GLY A 81 -12.87 15.34 6.46
N HIS A 82 -12.07 15.27 7.53
CA HIS A 82 -11.59 13.99 8.08
C HIS A 82 -12.61 13.30 9.00
N ASP A 83 -13.60 14.03 9.52
CA ASP A 83 -14.57 13.50 10.50
C ASP A 83 -15.58 12.50 9.93
N HIS A 84 -15.62 12.31 8.59
CA HIS A 84 -16.58 11.44 7.91
C HIS A 84 -15.95 10.33 7.08
N VAL A 85 -14.65 10.05 7.25
CA VAL A 85 -13.97 8.95 6.56
C VAL A 85 -14.38 7.63 7.19
N VAL A 86 -15.12 6.82 6.45
CA VAL A 86 -15.59 5.49 6.89
C VAL A 86 -14.62 4.37 6.53
N GLY A 87 -13.62 4.66 5.68
CA GLY A 87 -12.59 3.72 5.31
C GLY A 87 -11.84 4.10 4.04
N VAL A 88 -11.12 3.14 3.50
CA VAL A 88 -10.28 3.31 2.32
C VAL A 88 -10.61 2.23 1.30
N VAL A 89 -10.55 2.56 0.02
CA VAL A 89 -10.55 1.60 -1.09
C VAL A 89 -9.24 1.70 -1.84
N ILE A 90 -8.74 0.55 -2.28
CA ILE A 90 -7.52 0.44 -3.09
C ILE A 90 -7.93 0.21 -4.54
N ALA A 91 -7.27 0.90 -5.47
CA ALA A 91 -7.61 0.83 -6.90
C ALA A 91 -7.54 -0.60 -7.44
N SER A 92 -6.57 -1.41 -6.99
CA SER A 92 -6.45 -2.82 -7.38
C SER A 92 -7.64 -3.69 -6.95
N ASP A 93 -8.27 -3.37 -5.81
CA ASP A 93 -9.47 -4.09 -5.38
C ASP A 93 -10.67 -3.77 -6.23
N LEU A 94 -10.82 -2.50 -6.62
CA LEU A 94 -11.90 -2.05 -7.49
C LEU A 94 -11.74 -2.49 -8.95
N ALA A 95 -10.50 -2.76 -9.39
CA ALA A 95 -10.19 -3.21 -10.75
C ALA A 95 -10.51 -4.70 -11.00
N LYS A 96 -11.06 -5.42 -10.01
CA LYS A 96 -11.47 -6.81 -10.19
C LYS A 96 -12.59 -6.92 -11.23
N PRO A 97 -12.50 -7.87 -12.20
CA PRO A 97 -13.49 -7.99 -13.29
C PRO A 97 -14.93 -8.11 -12.80
N GLU A 98 -15.14 -8.75 -11.64
CA GLU A 98 -16.46 -8.92 -11.04
C GLU A 98 -17.10 -7.58 -10.64
N LEU A 99 -16.27 -6.61 -10.23
CA LEU A 99 -16.72 -5.28 -9.81
C LEU A 99 -16.89 -4.32 -10.99
N MET A 100 -15.99 -4.41 -11.97
CA MET A 100 -16.02 -3.57 -13.17
C MET A 100 -17.28 -3.76 -14.02
N HIS A 101 -17.89 -4.95 -13.97
CA HIS A 101 -19.08 -5.30 -14.75
C HIS A 101 -20.37 -5.36 -13.90
N ALA A 102 -20.29 -5.02 -12.62
CA ALA A 102 -21.42 -5.06 -11.69
C ALA A 102 -21.86 -3.63 -11.31
N PRO A 103 -22.75 -2.97 -12.08
CA PRO A 103 -23.15 -1.58 -11.85
C PRO A 103 -23.86 -1.36 -10.52
N THR A 104 -24.30 -2.42 -9.85
CA THR A 104 -25.00 -2.38 -8.57
C THR A 104 -24.10 -2.47 -7.36
N VAL A 105 -22.81 -2.78 -7.53
CA VAL A 105 -21.86 -2.86 -6.41
C VAL A 105 -21.34 -1.46 -6.10
N THR A 106 -21.58 -1.02 -4.87
CA THR A 106 -21.11 0.29 -4.39
C THR A 106 -19.72 0.18 -3.75
N VAL A 107 -19.02 1.31 -3.67
CA VAL A 107 -17.73 1.42 -2.98
C VAL A 107 -17.83 0.97 -1.52
N GLY A 108 -18.92 1.30 -0.84
CA GLY A 108 -19.18 0.88 0.55
C GLY A 108 -19.19 -0.64 0.76
N ALA A 109 -19.57 -1.41 -0.28
CA ALA A 109 -19.53 -2.87 -0.23
C ALA A 109 -18.12 -3.46 -0.39
N THR A 110 -17.19 -2.69 -0.94
CA THR A 110 -15.78 -3.09 -1.18
C THR A 110 -14.80 -2.50 -0.17
N LEU A 111 -15.31 -1.79 0.81
CA LEU A 111 -14.56 -1.00 1.75
C LEU A 111 -13.66 -1.86 2.64
N ARG A 112 -12.39 -1.52 2.74
CA ARG A 112 -11.48 -2.11 3.71
C ARG A 112 -11.55 -1.30 5.02
N LYS A 113 -12.19 -1.88 6.04
CA LYS A 113 -12.37 -1.26 7.36
C LYS A 113 -11.21 -1.50 8.31
N GLU A 114 -10.48 -2.60 8.11
CA GLU A 114 -9.44 -3.09 9.01
C GLU A 114 -8.09 -3.19 8.28
N LEU A 115 -7.57 -2.04 7.84
CA LEU A 115 -6.18 -1.96 7.39
C LEU A 115 -5.27 -1.63 8.58
N PRO A 116 -4.07 -2.22 8.65
CA PRO A 116 -3.06 -1.81 9.61
C PRO A 116 -2.77 -0.32 9.48
N ARG A 117 -2.58 0.34 10.62
CA ARG A 117 -2.29 1.77 10.71
C ARG A 117 -0.84 1.96 11.11
N VAL A 118 -0.17 2.89 10.45
CA VAL A 118 1.22 3.27 10.71
C VAL A 118 1.33 4.79 10.66
N HIS A 119 2.34 5.36 11.30
CA HIS A 119 2.55 6.80 11.26
C HIS A 119 3.56 7.21 10.18
N ALA A 120 3.38 8.40 9.63
CA ALA A 120 4.23 8.93 8.58
C ALA A 120 5.71 9.06 9.00
N ASP A 121 5.98 9.26 10.28
CA ASP A 121 7.31 9.38 10.88
C ASP A 121 7.89 8.06 11.41
N ASP A 122 7.20 6.93 11.21
CA ASP A 122 7.75 5.60 11.53
C ASP A 122 8.89 5.23 10.59
N ASP A 123 9.83 4.41 11.11
CA ASP A 123 10.92 3.84 10.29
C ASP A 123 10.40 2.77 9.34
N ALA A 124 10.64 2.98 8.05
CA ALA A 124 10.11 2.10 7.00
C ALA A 124 10.69 0.68 7.04
N ALA A 125 11.96 0.52 7.46
CA ALA A 125 12.63 -0.78 7.47
C ALA A 125 12.02 -1.76 8.47
N THR A 126 11.44 -1.26 9.54
CA THR A 126 10.82 -2.08 10.58
C THR A 126 9.31 -2.17 10.43
N THR A 127 8.68 -1.07 10.04
CA THR A 127 7.23 -0.95 9.99
C THR A 127 6.61 -1.67 8.79
N LEU A 128 7.34 -1.78 7.66
CA LEU A 128 6.83 -2.41 6.44
C LEU A 128 7.05 -3.94 6.37
N ASP A 129 7.58 -4.56 7.42
CA ASP A 129 7.76 -6.02 7.47
C ASP A 129 6.50 -6.82 7.10
N PRO A 130 5.29 -6.52 7.62
CA PRO A 130 4.09 -7.27 7.27
C PRO A 130 3.72 -7.16 5.79
N LEU A 131 3.97 -6.00 5.18
CA LEU A 131 3.74 -5.76 3.74
C LEU A 131 4.75 -6.55 2.88
N MET A 132 6.02 -6.57 3.29
CA MET A 132 7.09 -7.30 2.60
C MET A 132 6.93 -8.82 2.73
N ASN A 133 6.33 -9.29 3.82
CA ASN A 133 6.05 -10.71 4.05
C ASN A 133 4.76 -11.20 3.36
N GLY A 134 3.96 -10.28 2.79
CA GLY A 134 2.68 -10.61 2.19
C GLY A 134 1.58 -10.93 3.21
N GLU A 135 1.76 -10.53 4.47
CA GLU A 135 0.76 -10.70 5.53
C GLU A 135 -0.39 -9.71 5.35
N VAL A 136 -0.08 -8.53 4.78
CA VAL A 136 -1.04 -7.50 4.42
C VAL A 136 -0.72 -6.95 3.03
N ASP A 137 -1.74 -6.42 2.32
CA ASP A 137 -1.58 -5.87 0.96
C ASP A 137 -1.36 -4.35 0.99
N ALA A 138 -1.82 -3.69 2.04
CA ALA A 138 -1.72 -2.24 2.21
C ALA A 138 -1.79 -1.86 3.69
N MET A 139 -1.28 -0.67 3.98
CA MET A 139 -1.36 -0.01 5.29
C MET A 139 -1.83 1.42 5.13
N VAL A 140 -2.63 1.90 6.08
CA VAL A 140 -3.07 3.30 6.16
C VAL A 140 -2.02 4.11 6.91
N VAL A 141 -1.61 5.24 6.34
CA VAL A 141 -0.65 6.15 6.97
C VAL A 141 -1.37 7.29 7.65
N LEU A 142 -1.03 7.51 8.90
CA LEU A 142 -1.59 8.56 9.75
C LEU A 142 -0.57 9.66 10.02
N ASP A 143 -1.06 10.86 10.23
CA ASP A 143 -0.28 11.96 10.80
C ASP A 143 -0.30 11.92 12.34
N LYS A 144 0.34 12.93 12.98
CA LYS A 144 0.37 13.06 14.45
C LYS A 144 -0.99 13.40 15.06
N GLN A 145 -1.96 13.79 14.26
CA GLN A 145 -3.33 14.09 14.65
C GLN A 145 -4.29 12.93 14.36
N GLU A 146 -3.75 11.74 13.99
CA GLU A 146 -4.52 10.54 13.62
C GLU A 146 -5.34 10.69 12.33
N HIS A 147 -5.05 11.70 11.49
CA HIS A 147 -5.69 11.83 10.19
C HIS A 147 -5.00 10.93 9.16
N ILE A 148 -5.79 10.37 8.25
CA ILE A 148 -5.25 9.58 7.14
C ILE A 148 -4.60 10.51 6.14
N VAL A 149 -3.28 10.38 5.94
CA VAL A 149 -2.48 11.20 5.03
C VAL A 149 -1.97 10.43 3.82
N GLY A 150 -2.06 9.10 3.84
CA GLY A 150 -1.60 8.28 2.73
C GLY A 150 -1.91 6.80 2.87
N LEU A 151 -1.42 6.05 1.89
CA LEU A 151 -1.39 4.59 1.87
C LEU A 151 0.02 4.12 1.53
N VAL A 152 0.37 2.96 2.06
CA VAL A 152 1.54 2.20 1.59
C VAL A 152 1.07 0.84 1.12
N THR A 153 1.47 0.49 -0.10
CA THR A 153 1.21 -0.81 -0.74
C THR A 153 2.53 -1.53 -1.03
N ALA A 154 2.47 -2.81 -1.38
CA ALA A 154 3.64 -3.55 -1.83
C ALA A 154 4.29 -2.91 -3.09
N ALA A 155 3.49 -2.27 -3.95
CA ALA A 155 3.98 -1.56 -5.12
C ALA A 155 4.81 -0.32 -4.76
N ASP A 156 4.40 0.42 -3.72
CA ASP A 156 5.14 1.59 -3.22
C ASP A 156 6.49 1.18 -2.66
N VAL A 157 6.51 0.12 -1.85
CA VAL A 157 7.75 -0.45 -1.31
C VAL A 157 8.70 -0.86 -2.44
N GLN A 158 8.19 -1.55 -3.47
CA GLN A 158 9.00 -1.98 -4.61
C GLN A 158 9.54 -0.79 -5.42
N ARG A 159 8.75 0.26 -5.58
CA ARG A 159 9.16 1.53 -6.23
C ARG A 159 10.26 2.22 -5.45
N ALA A 160 10.10 2.37 -4.13
CA ALA A 160 11.08 2.98 -3.24
C ALA A 160 12.40 2.21 -3.27
N MET A 161 12.36 0.88 -3.21
CA MET A 161 13.54 0.03 -3.28
C MET A 161 14.30 0.18 -4.59
N THR A 162 13.59 0.22 -5.71
CA THR A 162 14.21 0.42 -7.03
C THR A 162 14.95 1.75 -7.08
N PHE A 163 14.34 2.81 -6.58
CA PHE A 163 14.90 4.15 -6.55
C PHE A 163 16.10 4.26 -5.59
N LEU A 164 15.94 3.82 -4.34
CA LEU A 164 17.00 3.87 -3.32
C LEU A 164 18.20 2.97 -3.69
N GLY A 165 17.93 1.80 -4.25
CA GLY A 165 18.95 0.90 -4.75
C GLY A 165 19.79 1.50 -5.89
N ALA A 166 19.16 2.25 -6.80
CA ALA A 166 19.85 2.98 -7.84
C ALA A 166 20.74 4.10 -7.29
N MET A 167 20.23 4.87 -6.32
CA MET A 167 21.00 5.95 -5.67
C MET A 167 22.24 5.42 -4.92
N THR A 168 22.10 4.29 -4.25
CA THR A 168 23.19 3.65 -3.51
C THR A 168 24.31 3.19 -4.44
N ARG A 169 23.96 2.65 -5.62
CA ARG A 169 24.93 2.26 -6.67
C ARG A 169 25.68 3.48 -7.21
N MET A 170 24.99 4.55 -7.55
CA MET A 170 25.61 5.79 -8.04
C MET A 170 26.61 6.39 -7.04
N ARG A 171 26.30 6.32 -5.75
CA ARG A 171 27.18 6.83 -4.68
C ARG A 171 28.43 5.95 -4.48
N ARG A 172 28.35 4.67 -4.81
CA ARG A 172 29.46 3.71 -4.73
C ARG A 172 30.41 3.87 -5.91
N ASP A 173 29.90 4.15 -7.11
CA ASP A 173 30.68 4.31 -8.34
C ASP A 173 31.35 5.70 -8.41
N ALA A 174 30.93 6.66 -7.59
CA ALA A 174 31.52 8.01 -7.51
C ALA A 174 32.69 8.12 -6.50
N ARG A 175 33.10 7.00 -5.86
CA ARG A 175 34.24 6.93 -4.94
C ARG A 175 35.38 6.15 -5.55
#